data_79d65226b136b284576a1e7befc165c1
#
_entry.id   79d65226b136b284576a1e7befc165c1
#
_cell.length_a   1.000
_cell.length_b   1.000
_cell.length_c   1.000
_cell.angle_alpha   90.00
_cell.angle_beta   90.00
_cell.angle_gamma   90.00
#
_symmetry.space_group_name_H-M   'P 1'
#
loop_
_entity.id
_entity.type
_entity.pdbx_description
1 polymer ?
#
loop_
_entity_poly.entity_id
_entity_poly.type
_entity_poly.pdbx_seq_one_letter_code
_entity_poly.pdbx_strand_id
1 'polypeptide(L)'
;MNFIYEKEDIKKKSDNKKVGIDLGAHKLIADSNGNFYGKDLYDVYNRLANKKRGSKKYKKLLTYKKNRVNELCNKFVEDNIDCDIVCENLKNVKHKSSFYKSVNNKLQYWSYRQVIDKIETLSESKGFTLIKVDPSYTSQTCSNCGAVIKANRDGEHYHCSCGLEIDADTNAAINILRRGAYCPSLQKT
;
A
#
# COMPACT_ATOMS: atom_id res chain seq x y z
N MET A 1 27.28 -16.56 -15.96
CA MET A 1 26.40 -17.46 -16.71
C MET A 1 24.98 -17.10 -16.34
N ASN A 2 24.19 -16.57 -17.29
CA ASN A 2 22.78 -16.24 -17.06
C ASN A 2 21.97 -17.45 -17.52
N PHE A 3 21.25 -18.09 -16.60
CA PHE A 3 20.29 -19.14 -16.95
C PHE A 3 18.97 -18.50 -17.29
N ILE A 4 18.52 -18.64 -18.52
CA ILE A 4 17.15 -18.31 -18.96
C ILE A 4 16.39 -19.63 -18.90
N TYR A 5 15.33 -19.67 -18.09
CA TYR A 5 14.39 -20.79 -18.08
C TYR A 5 12.99 -20.25 -18.34
N GLU A 6 12.27 -20.95 -19.18
CA GLU A 6 10.86 -20.68 -19.43
C GLU A 6 10.08 -21.11 -18.17
N LYS A 7 9.27 -20.21 -17.66
CA LYS A 7 8.33 -20.50 -16.59
C LYS A 7 6.95 -20.64 -17.21
N GLU A 8 6.26 -21.71 -16.91
CA GLU A 8 4.87 -21.87 -17.33
C GLU A 8 4.04 -20.69 -16.85
N ASP A 9 3.19 -20.14 -17.74
CA ASP A 9 2.28 -19.05 -17.39
C ASP A 9 1.27 -19.53 -16.35
N ILE A 10 1.34 -18.95 -15.15
CA ILE A 10 0.40 -19.24 -14.09
C ILE A 10 -0.94 -18.61 -14.47
N LYS A 11 -1.95 -19.45 -14.71
CA LYS A 11 -3.31 -19.00 -14.99
C LYS A 11 -3.85 -18.21 -13.81
N LYS A 12 -4.27 -16.97 -14.05
CA LYS A 12 -4.96 -16.15 -13.04
C LYS A 12 -6.29 -16.80 -12.70
N LYS A 13 -6.58 -16.95 -11.42
CA LYS A 13 -7.88 -17.44 -10.95
C LYS A 13 -8.94 -16.36 -11.18
N SER A 14 -10.13 -16.73 -11.67
CA SER A 14 -11.18 -15.77 -12.05
C SER A 14 -12.03 -15.26 -10.89
N ASP A 15 -12.10 -16.00 -9.78
CA ASP A 15 -13.03 -15.77 -8.67
C ASP A 15 -12.34 -15.63 -7.29
N ASN A 16 -11.19 -15.00 -7.28
CA ASN A 16 -10.48 -14.73 -6.03
C ASN A 16 -11.27 -13.75 -5.13
N LYS A 17 -11.23 -14.01 -3.82
CA LYS A 17 -11.59 -12.99 -2.84
C LYS A 17 -10.75 -11.71 -3.10
N LYS A 18 -11.20 -10.58 -2.61
CA LYS A 18 -10.45 -9.33 -2.76
C LYS A 18 -10.07 -8.78 -1.41
N VAL A 19 -8.88 -8.18 -1.32
CA VAL A 19 -8.42 -7.43 -0.16
C VAL A 19 -7.97 -6.04 -0.61
N GLY A 20 -8.47 -5.00 0.05
CA GLY A 20 -8.04 -3.61 -0.18
C GLY A 20 -6.83 -3.28 0.67
N ILE A 21 -5.91 -2.50 0.13
CA ILE A 21 -4.74 -2.02 0.88
C ILE A 21 -4.58 -0.51 0.76
N ASP A 22 -4.33 0.14 1.89
CA ASP A 22 -3.79 1.50 1.98
C ASP A 22 -2.30 1.43 2.28
N LEU A 23 -1.51 2.25 1.57
CA LEU A 23 -0.06 2.29 1.68
C LEU A 23 0.38 3.58 2.36
N GLY A 24 1.00 3.47 3.52
CA GLY A 24 1.39 4.59 4.35
C GLY A 24 2.87 4.61 4.75
N ALA A 25 3.30 5.73 5.34
CA ALA A 25 4.65 5.87 5.87
C ALA A 25 4.76 5.30 7.29
N HIS A 26 3.70 5.36 8.10
CA HIS A 26 3.66 4.85 9.47
C HIS A 26 3.40 3.34 9.50
N LYS A 27 2.50 2.88 8.66
CA LYS A 27 2.20 1.48 8.39
C LYS A 27 2.45 1.28 6.90
N LEU A 28 3.39 0.41 6.54
CA LEU A 28 3.72 0.19 5.12
C LEU A 28 2.50 -0.27 4.33
N ILE A 29 1.75 -1.22 4.90
CA ILE A 29 0.49 -1.74 4.38
C ILE A 29 -0.51 -1.80 5.54
N ALA A 30 -1.69 -1.24 5.35
CA ALA A 30 -2.88 -1.48 6.15
C ALA A 30 -3.91 -2.17 5.25
N ASP A 31 -4.46 -3.31 5.67
CA ASP A 31 -5.44 -4.03 4.86
C ASP A 31 -6.88 -3.79 5.32
N SER A 32 -7.84 -4.14 4.47
CA SER A 32 -9.27 -4.00 4.75
C SER A 32 -9.79 -4.93 5.84
N ASN A 33 -8.98 -5.87 6.32
CA ASN A 33 -9.28 -6.77 7.43
C ASN A 33 -8.76 -6.22 8.78
N GLY A 34 -8.07 -5.06 8.76
CA GLY A 34 -7.50 -4.42 9.96
C GLY A 34 -6.09 -4.92 10.32
N ASN A 35 -5.41 -5.65 9.46
CA ASN A 35 -4.03 -6.05 9.69
C ASN A 35 -3.06 -4.96 9.21
N PHE A 36 -1.93 -4.85 9.91
CA PHE A 36 -0.91 -3.85 9.65
C PHE A 36 0.46 -4.49 9.47
N TYR A 37 1.19 -4.04 8.44
CA TYR A 37 2.54 -4.50 8.14
C TYR A 37 3.51 -3.34 8.10
N GLY A 38 4.70 -3.53 8.67
CA GLY A 38 5.83 -2.63 8.52
C GLY A 38 5.78 -1.34 9.34
N LYS A 39 5.19 -1.34 10.52
CA LYS A 39 5.25 -0.22 11.49
C LYS A 39 6.70 0.15 11.87
N ASP A 40 7.60 -0.84 11.88
CA ASP A 40 9.03 -0.70 12.15
C ASP A 40 9.77 0.15 11.10
N LEU A 41 9.26 0.24 9.89
CA LEU A 41 9.90 1.00 8.80
C LEU A 41 9.88 2.50 9.03
N TYR A 42 8.93 3.04 9.80
CA TYR A 42 8.90 4.47 10.11
C TYR A 42 10.17 4.92 10.85
N ASP A 43 10.67 4.12 11.80
CA ASP A 43 11.95 4.38 12.45
C ASP A 43 13.13 4.32 11.46
N VAL A 44 13.11 3.36 10.53
CA VAL A 44 14.11 3.26 9.47
C VAL A 44 14.13 4.52 8.59
N TYR A 45 12.97 5.07 8.23
CA TYR A 45 12.88 6.33 7.47
C TYR A 45 13.46 7.51 8.27
N ASN A 46 13.15 7.61 9.56
CA ASN A 46 13.72 8.62 10.46
C ASN A 46 15.25 8.53 10.52
N ARG A 47 15.77 7.31 10.67
CA ARG A 47 17.22 7.05 10.71
C ARG A 47 17.90 7.40 9.38
N LEU A 48 17.28 7.08 8.24
CA LEU A 48 17.79 7.46 6.92
C LEU A 48 17.83 8.98 6.73
N ALA A 49 16.79 9.71 7.16
CA ALA A 49 16.73 11.16 7.06
C ALA A 49 17.87 11.86 7.82
N ASN A 50 18.34 11.24 8.93
CA ASN A 50 19.39 11.79 9.79
C ASN A 50 20.81 11.26 9.46
N LYS A 51 21.00 10.47 8.41
CA LYS A 51 22.33 9.98 8.01
C LYS A 51 22.91 10.76 6.85
N LYS A 52 24.25 10.94 6.85
CA LYS A 52 24.97 11.50 5.71
C LYS A 52 24.76 10.61 4.49
N ARG A 53 24.17 11.15 3.42
CA ARG A 53 23.96 10.45 2.15
C ARG A 53 25.29 9.90 1.61
N GLY A 54 25.27 8.69 1.07
CA GLY A 54 26.45 8.03 0.50
C GLY A 54 27.37 7.38 1.53
N SER A 55 27.23 7.61 2.84
CA SER A 55 28.05 6.94 3.86
C SER A 55 27.80 5.43 3.89
N LYS A 56 28.79 4.64 4.38
CA LYS A 56 28.64 3.18 4.54
C LYS A 56 27.40 2.83 5.38
N LYS A 57 27.15 3.57 6.48
CA LYS A 57 25.98 3.36 7.35
C LYS A 57 24.66 3.67 6.62
N TYR A 58 24.63 4.73 5.80
CA TYR A 58 23.47 5.07 4.98
C TYR A 58 23.15 3.98 3.95
N LYS A 59 24.17 3.52 3.21
CA LYS A 59 24.03 2.42 2.21
C LYS A 59 23.52 1.13 2.85
N LYS A 60 24.09 0.74 4.01
CA LYS A 60 23.64 -0.44 4.76
C LYS A 60 22.17 -0.33 5.17
N LEU A 61 21.74 0.84 5.63
CA LEU A 61 20.36 1.08 6.06
C LEU A 61 19.37 1.08 4.87
N LEU A 62 19.79 1.59 3.69
CA LEU A 62 18.99 1.49 2.45
C LEU A 62 18.80 0.02 2.02
N THR A 63 19.85 -0.78 2.09
CA THR A 63 19.77 -2.22 1.79
C THR A 63 18.83 -2.93 2.77
N TYR A 64 18.98 -2.65 4.07
CA TYR A 64 18.06 -3.17 5.08
C TYR A 64 16.60 -2.80 4.78
N LYS A 65 16.33 -1.50 4.51
CA LYS A 65 14.99 -1.03 4.14
C LYS A 65 14.42 -1.80 2.94
N LYS A 66 15.23 -1.94 1.88
CA LYS A 66 14.81 -2.64 0.66
C LYS A 66 14.42 -4.10 0.96
N ASN A 67 15.26 -4.81 1.71
CA ASN A 67 15.01 -6.21 2.04
C ASN A 67 13.78 -6.36 2.94
N ARG A 68 13.64 -5.48 3.94
CA ARG A 68 12.50 -5.49 4.86
C ARG A 68 11.18 -5.24 4.14
N VAL A 69 11.12 -4.27 3.20
CA VAL A 69 9.93 -4.04 2.37
C VAL A 69 9.57 -5.30 1.57
N ASN A 70 10.55 -5.95 0.94
CA ASN A 70 10.30 -7.17 0.16
C ASN A 70 9.79 -8.32 1.03
N GLU A 71 10.35 -8.50 2.23
CA GLU A 71 9.91 -9.48 3.22
C GLU A 71 8.44 -9.24 3.62
N LEU A 72 8.09 -7.99 3.94
CA LEU A 72 6.74 -7.61 4.33
C LEU A 72 5.73 -7.82 3.20
N CYS A 73 6.10 -7.50 1.95
CA CYS A 73 5.24 -7.77 0.79
C CYS A 73 5.04 -9.28 0.59
N ASN A 74 6.09 -10.09 0.74
CA ASN A 74 5.97 -11.55 0.65
C ASN A 74 5.01 -12.07 1.74
N LYS A 75 5.22 -11.65 2.99
CA LYS A 75 4.36 -12.04 4.12
C LYS A 75 2.91 -11.63 3.88
N PHE A 76 2.66 -10.37 3.46
CA PHE A 76 1.31 -9.89 3.16
C PHE A 76 0.62 -10.76 2.10
N VAL A 77 1.32 -11.11 1.01
CA VAL A 77 0.77 -11.97 -0.06
C VAL A 77 0.57 -13.41 0.42
N GLU A 78 1.43 -13.93 1.28
CA GLU A 78 1.25 -15.26 1.90
C GLU A 78 0.04 -15.30 2.83
N ASP A 79 -0.16 -14.26 3.63
CA ASP A 79 -1.33 -14.13 4.53
C ASP A 79 -2.65 -13.97 3.72
N ASN A 80 -2.58 -13.58 2.42
CA ASN A 80 -3.72 -13.32 1.54
C ASN A 80 -3.62 -14.12 0.21
N ILE A 81 -3.17 -15.36 0.25
CA ILE A 81 -2.76 -16.15 -0.94
C ILE A 81 -3.88 -16.35 -2.00
N ASP A 82 -5.15 -16.36 -1.57
CA ASP A 82 -6.31 -16.55 -2.44
C ASP A 82 -7.07 -15.23 -2.70
N CYS A 83 -6.40 -14.09 -2.55
CA CYS A 83 -7.01 -12.78 -2.74
C CYS A 83 -6.39 -12.02 -3.92
N ASP A 84 -7.25 -11.39 -4.73
CA ASP A 84 -6.83 -10.27 -5.57
C ASP A 84 -6.62 -9.04 -4.69
N ILE A 85 -5.59 -8.27 -4.99
CA ILE A 85 -5.21 -7.10 -4.19
C ILE A 85 -5.71 -5.83 -4.87
N VAL A 86 -6.40 -4.97 -4.11
CA VAL A 86 -6.86 -3.66 -4.59
C VAL A 86 -6.06 -2.57 -3.91
N CYS A 87 -5.45 -1.67 -4.67
CA CYS A 87 -4.68 -0.54 -4.16
C CYS A 87 -5.00 0.75 -4.91
N GLU A 88 -4.58 1.89 -4.36
CA GLU A 88 -4.69 3.17 -5.06
C GLU A 88 -3.69 3.31 -6.21
N ASN A 89 -4.11 4.00 -7.27
CA ASN A 89 -3.24 4.40 -8.39
C ASN A 89 -2.63 5.78 -8.14
N LEU A 90 -1.49 5.84 -7.47
CA LEU A 90 -0.82 7.10 -7.14
C LEU A 90 0.17 7.60 -8.23
N LYS A 91 0.18 7.01 -9.44
CA LYS A 91 1.11 7.40 -10.50
C LYS A 91 1.04 8.89 -10.87
N ASN A 92 -0.13 9.51 -10.77
CA ASN A 92 -0.37 10.90 -11.15
C ASN A 92 -0.52 11.86 -9.96
N VAL A 93 -0.37 11.38 -8.74
CA VAL A 93 -0.42 12.24 -7.56
C VAL A 93 0.89 13.01 -7.47
N LYS A 94 0.90 14.20 -8.08
CA LYS A 94 1.97 15.17 -7.86
C LYS A 94 1.94 15.54 -6.39
N HIS A 95 2.98 15.18 -5.64
CA HIS A 95 3.19 15.68 -4.29
C HIS A 95 3.31 17.23 -4.36
N LYS A 96 2.18 17.92 -4.21
CA LYS A 96 2.20 19.35 -3.91
C LYS A 96 2.72 19.45 -2.49
N SER A 97 4.03 19.63 -2.38
CA SER A 97 4.76 19.67 -1.13
C SER A 97 4.57 21.00 -0.42
N SER A 98 3.43 21.15 0.27
CA SER A 98 3.28 22.19 1.32
C SER A 98 3.71 21.69 2.71
N PHE A 99 4.27 20.48 2.80
CA PHE A 99 4.72 19.91 4.07
C PHE A 99 6.04 20.50 4.53
N TYR A 100 6.20 20.63 5.85
CA TYR A 100 7.47 21.04 6.46
C TYR A 100 8.64 20.20 5.93
N LYS A 101 9.81 20.82 5.76
CA LYS A 101 11.04 20.19 5.23
C LYS A 101 11.40 18.86 5.91
N SER A 102 11.13 18.73 7.21
CA SER A 102 11.36 17.49 7.98
C SER A 102 10.48 16.34 7.52
N VAL A 103 9.21 16.59 7.20
CA VAL A 103 8.25 15.58 6.71
C VAL A 103 8.63 15.16 5.31
N ASN A 104 8.96 16.11 4.42
CA ASN A 104 9.41 15.82 3.07
C ASN A 104 10.69 14.98 3.04
N ASN A 105 11.61 15.20 3.98
CA ASN A 105 12.83 14.40 4.09
C ASN A 105 12.56 12.93 4.47
N LYS A 106 11.48 12.66 5.19
CA LYS A 106 11.07 11.27 5.54
C LYS A 106 10.30 10.63 4.40
N LEU A 107 9.36 11.35 3.80
CA LEU A 107 8.53 10.86 2.69
C LEU A 107 9.35 10.47 1.46
N GLN A 108 10.51 11.10 1.20
CA GLN A 108 11.38 10.70 0.09
C GLN A 108 11.91 9.26 0.23
N TYR A 109 11.91 8.68 1.43
CA TYR A 109 12.30 7.28 1.68
C TYR A 109 11.12 6.33 1.68
N TRP A 110 9.91 6.85 1.61
CA TRP A 110 8.71 6.03 1.54
C TRP A 110 8.73 5.09 0.32
N SER A 111 8.33 3.86 0.57
CA SER A 111 8.60 2.76 -0.34
C SER A 111 7.41 2.43 -1.25
N TYR A 112 6.49 3.39 -1.51
CA TYR A 112 5.28 3.14 -2.32
C TYR A 112 5.59 2.37 -3.62
N ARG A 113 6.48 2.93 -4.45
CA ARG A 113 6.83 2.31 -5.73
C ARG A 113 7.40 0.91 -5.57
N GLN A 114 8.30 0.74 -4.58
CA GLN A 114 8.91 -0.55 -4.30
C GLN A 114 7.87 -1.60 -3.87
N VAL A 115 6.85 -1.20 -3.07
CA VAL A 115 5.74 -2.08 -2.67
C VAL A 115 4.93 -2.49 -3.90
N ILE A 116 4.53 -1.53 -4.73
CA ILE A 116 3.74 -1.81 -5.94
C ILE A 116 4.50 -2.73 -6.90
N ASP A 117 5.77 -2.39 -7.23
CA ASP A 117 6.59 -3.19 -8.13
C ASP A 117 6.78 -4.63 -7.58
N LYS A 118 6.95 -4.78 -6.25
CA LYS A 118 7.09 -6.10 -5.63
C LYS A 118 5.78 -6.90 -5.66
N ILE A 119 4.64 -6.27 -5.37
CA ILE A 119 3.33 -6.94 -5.43
C ILE A 119 2.98 -7.31 -6.87
N GLU A 120 3.30 -6.46 -7.87
CA GLU A 120 3.15 -6.79 -9.30
C GLU A 120 3.96 -8.05 -9.67
N THR A 121 5.24 -8.11 -9.28
CA THR A 121 6.07 -9.30 -9.50
C THR A 121 5.49 -10.55 -8.82
N LEU A 122 4.96 -10.40 -7.61
CA LEU A 122 4.32 -11.50 -6.90
C LEU A 122 3.01 -11.93 -7.57
N SER A 123 2.24 -10.99 -8.13
CA SER A 123 0.99 -11.30 -8.83
C SER A 123 1.24 -12.18 -10.07
N GLU A 124 2.31 -11.90 -10.82
CA GLU A 124 2.72 -12.73 -11.95
C GLU A 124 3.17 -14.14 -11.50
N SER A 125 3.83 -14.23 -10.35
CA SER A 125 4.38 -15.50 -9.86
C SER A 125 3.42 -16.35 -9.04
N LYS A 126 2.35 -15.77 -8.49
CA LYS A 126 1.37 -16.43 -7.62
C LYS A 126 -0.03 -16.55 -8.26
N GLY A 127 -0.29 -15.85 -9.39
CA GLY A 127 -1.53 -15.95 -10.15
C GLY A 127 -2.72 -15.14 -9.61
N PHE A 128 -2.49 -14.12 -8.77
CA PHE A 128 -3.52 -13.17 -8.35
C PHE A 128 -3.48 -11.89 -9.20
N THR A 129 -4.51 -11.04 -9.09
CA THR A 129 -4.58 -9.76 -9.81
C THR A 129 -4.31 -8.58 -8.88
N LEU A 130 -3.47 -7.63 -9.32
CA LEU A 130 -3.34 -6.31 -8.69
C LEU A 130 -4.25 -5.31 -9.41
N ILE A 131 -5.30 -4.87 -8.71
CA ILE A 131 -6.30 -3.91 -9.21
C ILE A 131 -5.95 -2.52 -8.68
N LYS A 132 -5.78 -1.56 -9.59
CA LYS A 132 -5.48 -0.16 -9.22
C LYS A 132 -6.72 0.70 -9.39
N VAL A 133 -7.09 1.43 -8.34
CA VAL A 133 -8.29 2.30 -8.31
C VAL A 133 -7.93 3.77 -8.14
N ASP A 134 -8.87 4.66 -8.45
CA ASP A 134 -8.71 6.10 -8.24
C ASP A 134 -8.59 6.41 -6.73
N PRO A 135 -7.59 7.22 -6.30
CA PRO A 135 -7.36 7.55 -4.90
C PRO A 135 -8.31 8.62 -4.34
N SER A 136 -9.17 9.25 -5.15
CA SER A 136 -9.97 10.41 -4.73
C SER A 136 -10.87 10.07 -3.55
N TYR A 137 -10.73 10.81 -2.45
CA TYR A 137 -11.59 10.73 -1.25
C TYR A 137 -11.62 9.41 -0.48
N THR A 138 -10.77 8.43 -0.78
CA THR A 138 -10.74 7.13 -0.07
C THR A 138 -10.50 7.29 1.42
N SER A 139 -9.62 8.21 1.83
CA SER A 139 -9.31 8.52 3.24
C SER A 139 -10.35 9.42 3.93
N GLN A 140 -11.25 10.06 3.18
CA GLN A 140 -12.27 11.01 3.70
C GLN A 140 -13.66 10.38 3.77
N THR A 141 -13.88 9.30 3.04
CA THR A 141 -15.17 8.60 2.97
C THR A 141 -15.31 7.67 4.18
N CYS A 142 -16.46 7.72 4.83
CA CYS A 142 -16.81 6.77 5.87
C CYS A 142 -17.08 5.39 5.27
N SER A 143 -16.35 4.38 5.71
CA SER A 143 -16.54 3.01 5.23
C SER A 143 -17.86 2.38 5.71
N ASN A 144 -18.59 2.98 6.63
CA ASN A 144 -19.90 2.50 7.03
C ASN A 144 -21.04 3.17 6.23
N CYS A 145 -21.17 4.50 6.32
CA CYS A 145 -22.32 5.23 5.76
C CYS A 145 -22.03 5.93 4.42
N GLY A 146 -20.79 5.98 3.94
CA GLY A 146 -20.43 6.62 2.69
C GLY A 146 -20.28 8.15 2.75
N ALA A 147 -20.54 8.80 3.89
CA ALA A 147 -20.37 10.24 4.04
C ALA A 147 -18.91 10.66 3.80
N VAL A 148 -18.72 11.74 3.02
CA VAL A 148 -17.38 12.27 2.70
C VAL A 148 -17.13 13.51 3.54
N ILE A 149 -16.43 13.34 4.65
CA ILE A 149 -16.14 14.42 5.61
C ILE A 149 -14.67 14.36 6.01
N LYS A 150 -13.90 15.38 5.60
CA LYS A 150 -12.46 15.44 5.87
C LYS A 150 -12.14 15.49 7.38
N ALA A 151 -12.98 16.15 8.18
CA ALA A 151 -12.79 16.30 9.61
C ALA A 151 -12.96 15.00 10.41
N ASN A 152 -13.51 13.95 9.79
CA ASN A 152 -13.68 12.65 10.46
C ASN A 152 -12.36 11.89 10.67
N ARG A 153 -11.28 12.29 9.99
CA ARG A 153 -9.93 11.74 10.18
C ARG A 153 -9.11 12.65 11.09
N ASP A 154 -8.68 12.11 12.23
CA ASP A 154 -7.71 12.73 13.15
C ASP A 154 -6.50 11.80 13.31
N GLY A 155 -5.41 12.11 12.59
CA GLY A 155 -4.19 11.29 12.58
C GLY A 155 -4.45 9.85 12.12
N GLU A 156 -4.28 8.90 13.03
CA GLU A 156 -4.54 7.46 12.82
C GLU A 156 -5.96 7.04 13.17
N HIS A 157 -6.78 7.95 13.71
CA HIS A 157 -8.16 7.68 14.09
C HIS A 157 -9.14 8.19 13.06
N TYR A 158 -10.20 7.44 12.83
CA TYR A 158 -11.35 7.83 12.01
C TYR A 158 -12.61 7.64 12.81
N HIS A 159 -13.43 8.70 12.92
CA HIS A 159 -14.72 8.67 13.60
C HIS A 159 -15.78 9.37 12.75
N CYS A 160 -16.97 8.85 12.76
CA CYS A 160 -18.10 9.39 11.98
C CYS A 160 -19.35 9.52 12.84
N SER A 161 -20.18 10.50 12.54
CA SER A 161 -21.50 10.72 13.21
C SER A 161 -22.44 9.51 13.09
N CYS A 162 -22.18 8.58 12.17
CA CYS A 162 -22.92 7.32 12.08
C CYS A 162 -22.52 6.27 13.14
N GLY A 163 -21.61 6.61 14.08
CA GLY A 163 -21.11 5.73 15.13
C GLY A 163 -19.89 4.88 14.74
N LEU A 164 -19.35 5.01 13.52
CA LEU A 164 -18.13 4.30 13.15
C LEU A 164 -16.92 4.92 13.85
N GLU A 165 -16.17 4.08 14.59
CA GLU A 165 -14.86 4.39 15.13
C GLU A 165 -13.87 3.29 14.69
N ILE A 166 -12.83 3.64 13.95
CA ILE A 166 -11.89 2.69 13.35
C ILE A 166 -10.52 3.37 13.10
N ASP A 167 -9.49 2.57 12.88
CA ASP A 167 -8.21 3.06 12.36
C ASP A 167 -8.39 3.69 10.97
N ALA A 168 -7.79 4.88 10.77
CA ALA A 168 -8.00 5.68 9.55
C ALA A 168 -7.49 5.00 8.28
N ASP A 169 -6.38 4.23 8.37
CA ASP A 169 -5.81 3.53 7.24
C ASP A 169 -6.63 2.26 6.92
N THR A 170 -7.21 1.61 7.95
CA THR A 170 -8.18 0.52 7.76
C THR A 170 -9.46 1.04 7.08
N ASN A 171 -9.99 2.20 7.52
CA ASN A 171 -11.14 2.84 6.85
C ASN A 171 -10.84 3.11 5.36
N ALA A 172 -9.66 3.63 5.05
CA ALA A 172 -9.22 3.87 3.67
C ALA A 172 -9.11 2.56 2.87
N ALA A 173 -8.51 1.51 3.45
CA ALA A 173 -8.37 0.21 2.81
C ALA A 173 -9.72 -0.45 2.48
N ILE A 174 -10.73 -0.31 3.35
CA ILE A 174 -12.11 -0.78 3.09
C ILE A 174 -12.72 -0.01 1.90
N ASN A 175 -12.53 1.31 1.83
CA ASN A 175 -13.04 2.12 0.73
C ASN A 175 -12.33 1.79 -0.60
N ILE A 176 -11.02 1.52 -0.57
CA ILE A 176 -10.24 1.06 -1.71
C ILE A 176 -10.78 -0.29 -2.20
N LEU A 177 -11.01 -1.25 -1.30
CA LEU A 177 -11.60 -2.54 -1.62
C LEU A 177 -12.95 -2.38 -2.33
N ARG A 178 -13.84 -1.55 -1.81
CA ARG A 178 -15.16 -1.31 -2.42
C ARG A 178 -15.05 -0.78 -3.85
N ARG A 179 -14.15 0.15 -4.11
CA ARG A 179 -13.91 0.65 -5.46
C ARG A 179 -13.45 -0.44 -6.41
N GLY A 180 -12.56 -1.32 -5.97
CA GLY A 180 -12.12 -2.46 -6.76
C GLY A 180 -13.18 -3.53 -6.98
N ALA A 181 -14.19 -3.61 -6.09
CA ALA A 181 -15.33 -4.51 -6.27
C ALA A 181 -16.32 -4.00 -7.33
N TYR A 182 -16.47 -2.67 -7.43
CA TYR A 182 -17.36 -2.02 -8.41
C TYR A 182 -16.69 -1.68 -9.74
N CYS A 183 -15.38 -1.92 -9.90
CA CYS A 183 -14.73 -1.71 -11.18
C CYS A 183 -15.22 -2.81 -12.13
N PRO A 184 -16.05 -2.48 -13.17
CA PRO A 184 -16.33 -3.46 -14.22
C PRO A 184 -14.97 -3.86 -14.79
N SER A 185 -14.68 -5.15 -14.82
CA SER A 185 -13.57 -5.65 -15.59
C SER A 185 -13.60 -4.94 -16.94
N LEU A 186 -12.50 -4.29 -17.33
CA LEU A 186 -12.31 -3.81 -18.68
C LEU A 186 -12.51 -5.02 -19.60
N GLN A 187 -13.75 -5.20 -20.03
CA GLN A 187 -14.06 -6.07 -21.15
C GLN A 187 -13.34 -5.42 -22.33
N LYS A 188 -12.22 -6.03 -22.70
CA LYS A 188 -11.55 -5.73 -23.95
C LYS A 188 -12.55 -6.08 -25.06
N THR A 189 -13.16 -5.07 -25.66
CA THR A 189 -13.64 -5.16 -27.04
C THR A 189 -12.45 -5.25 -27.98
#